data_98e70a0b7158adbee70cc4a8ae1446bd
#
_entry.id   98e70a0b7158adbee70cc4a8ae1446bd
#
_cell.length_a   1.000
_cell.length_b   1.000
_cell.length_c   1.000
_cell.angle_alpha   90.00
_cell.angle_beta   90.00
_cell.angle_gamma   90.00
#
_symmetry.space_group_name_H-M   'P 1'
#
loop_
_entity.id
_entity.type
_entity.pdbx_description
1 polymer ?
#
loop_
_entity_poly.entity_id
_entity_poly.type
_entity_poly.pdbx_seq_one_letter_code
_entity_poly.pdbx_strand_id
1 'polypeptide(L)'
;GLYAYTAIKAPLGLGQEIYHYWFQNGEQIDRIPLKLYGGRESGFRTWSHKRHIPVPSQGRWRVEVRTADNQIIGVMRFTITP
;
A
#
# COMPACT_ATOMS: atom_id res chain seq x y z
N GLY A 1 14.64 -4.45 2.43
CA GLY A 1 13.28 -3.94 2.56
C GLY A 1 12.46 -4.15 1.31
N LEU A 2 11.17 -3.96 1.45
CA LEU A 2 10.20 -4.07 0.36
C LEU A 2 9.58 -2.72 0.05
N TYR A 3 9.35 -2.46 -1.23
CA TYR A 3 8.68 -1.24 -1.70
C TYR A 3 7.35 -1.60 -2.35
N ALA A 4 6.33 -0.81 -2.09
CA ALA A 4 5.06 -0.88 -2.80
C ALA A 4 4.78 0.45 -3.48
N TYR A 5 4.46 0.40 -4.77
CA TYR A 5 4.13 1.58 -5.57
C TYR A 5 2.68 1.51 -6.01
N THR A 6 2.00 2.64 -5.98
CA THR A 6 0.60 2.73 -6.37
C THR A 6 0.38 3.94 -7.25
N ALA A 7 -0.40 3.76 -8.32
CA ALA A 7 -0.94 4.85 -9.13
C ALA A 7 -2.46 4.87 -8.94
N ILE A 8 -3.01 6.02 -8.54
CA ILE A 8 -4.42 6.17 -8.23
C ILE A 8 -5.02 7.20 -9.17
N LYS A 9 -6.06 6.81 -9.92
CA LYS A 9 -6.76 7.70 -10.84
C LYS A 9 -8.13 8.15 -10.32
N ALA A 10 -8.46 7.80 -9.08
CA ALA A 10 -9.72 8.20 -8.48
C ALA A 10 -9.73 9.71 -8.15
N PRO A 11 -10.90 10.37 -8.19
CA PRO A 11 -11.01 11.76 -7.77
C PRO A 11 -10.87 11.86 -6.25
N LEU A 12 -9.62 12.05 -5.79
CA LEU A 12 -9.35 12.25 -4.37
C LEU A 12 -9.42 13.73 -4.03
N GLY A 13 -10.07 14.05 -2.91
CA GLY A 13 -10.09 15.41 -2.39
C GLY A 13 -8.74 15.79 -1.81
N LEU A 14 -8.50 17.12 -1.71
CA LEU A 14 -7.33 17.62 -1.00
C LEU A 14 -7.40 17.23 0.47
N GLY A 15 -6.27 16.77 1.00
CA GLY A 15 -6.19 16.35 2.40
C GLY A 15 -6.71 14.96 2.70
N GLN A 16 -7.15 14.22 1.70
CA GLN A 16 -7.57 12.84 1.91
C GLN A 16 -6.38 11.96 2.25
N GLU A 17 -6.47 11.23 3.35
CA GLU A 17 -5.41 10.34 3.79
C GLU A 17 -5.55 8.98 3.12
N ILE A 18 -4.40 8.43 2.68
CA ILE A 18 -4.30 7.13 2.04
C ILE A 18 -3.24 6.33 2.78
N TYR A 19 -3.48 5.04 2.90
CA TYR A 19 -2.59 4.12 3.62
C TYR A 19 -2.27 2.90 2.79
N HIS A 20 -1.04 2.35 2.94
CA HIS A 20 -0.73 0.98 2.56
C HIS A 20 -0.86 0.08 3.79
N TYR A 21 -1.70 -0.94 3.67
CA TYR A 21 -1.82 -2.01 4.66
C TYR A 21 -1.07 -3.22 4.14
N TRP A 22 -0.06 -3.64 4.88
CA TRP A 22 0.79 -4.77 4.51
C TRP A 22 0.33 -6.02 5.24
N PHE A 23 0.13 -7.11 4.49
CA PHE A 23 -0.28 -8.40 5.02
C PHE A 23 0.70 -9.48 4.58
N GLN A 24 1.01 -10.41 5.49
CA GLN A 24 1.77 -11.62 5.20
C GLN A 24 0.96 -12.82 5.67
N ASN A 25 0.68 -13.76 4.77
CA ASN A 25 -0.12 -14.96 5.04
C ASN A 25 -1.48 -14.64 5.69
N GLY A 26 -2.11 -13.54 5.26
CA GLY A 26 -3.41 -13.12 5.77
C GLY A 26 -3.37 -12.27 7.04
N GLU A 27 -2.21 -12.12 7.66
CA GLU A 27 -2.06 -11.33 8.89
C GLU A 27 -1.56 -9.92 8.56
N GLN A 28 -2.24 -8.91 9.11
CA GLN A 28 -1.78 -7.53 8.98
C GLN A 28 -0.52 -7.32 9.80
N ILE A 29 0.55 -6.90 9.15
CA ILE A 29 1.84 -6.68 9.80
C ILE A 29 2.25 -5.22 9.86
N ASP A 30 1.63 -4.36 9.03
CA ASP A 30 1.95 -2.93 9.05
C ASP A 30 0.85 -2.09 8.41
N ARG A 31 0.85 -0.81 8.76
CA ARG A 31 0.02 0.22 8.16
C ARG A 31 0.86 1.48 8.01
N ILE A 32 1.06 1.93 6.78
CA ILE A 32 1.94 3.04 6.48
C ILE A 32 1.14 4.18 5.84
N PRO A 33 1.10 5.37 6.46
CA PRO A 33 0.47 6.53 5.85
C PRO A 33 1.28 6.98 4.64
N LEU A 34 0.60 7.44 3.60
CA LEU A 34 1.21 7.77 2.34
C LEU A 34 1.10 9.25 2.03
N LYS A 35 2.10 9.77 1.32
CA LYS A 35 2.03 11.05 0.66
C LYS A 35 1.70 10.84 -0.80
N LEU A 36 0.73 11.62 -1.31
CA LEU A 36 0.33 11.55 -2.70
C LEU A 36 1.14 12.54 -3.53
N TYR A 37 1.59 12.08 -4.69
CA TYR A 37 2.31 12.87 -5.67
C TYR A 37 1.53 12.89 -6.98
N GLY A 38 1.62 13.99 -7.73
CA GLY A 38 0.91 14.14 -9.00
C GLY A 38 -0.36 14.95 -8.84
N GLY A 39 -1.34 14.75 -9.73
CA GLY A 39 -2.57 15.51 -9.73
C GLY A 39 -3.70 14.80 -10.47
N ARG A 40 -4.86 15.48 -10.54
CA ARG A 40 -6.10 14.89 -11.09
C ARG A 40 -5.96 14.41 -12.54
N GLU A 41 -5.22 15.16 -13.37
CA GLU A 41 -5.10 14.84 -14.79
C GLU A 41 -4.18 13.65 -15.04
N SER A 42 -3.07 13.57 -14.30
CA SER A 42 -2.07 12.50 -14.46
C SER A 42 -2.25 11.35 -13.47
N GLY A 43 -3.25 11.45 -12.57
CA GLY A 43 -3.42 10.53 -11.47
C GLY A 43 -2.48 10.84 -10.30
N PHE A 44 -2.74 10.21 -9.17
CA PHE A 44 -1.91 10.32 -7.98
C PHE A 44 -0.97 9.13 -7.91
N ARG A 45 0.28 9.37 -7.50
CA ARG A 45 1.28 8.34 -7.32
C ARG A 45 1.78 8.37 -5.88
N THR A 46 2.03 7.20 -5.34
CA THR A 46 2.55 7.08 -3.99
C THR A 46 3.31 5.77 -3.84
N TRP A 47 4.13 5.71 -2.79
CA TRP A 47 4.88 4.51 -2.49
C TRP A 47 5.09 4.39 -0.99
N SER A 48 5.35 3.16 -0.52
CA SER A 48 5.77 2.92 0.85
C SER A 48 6.95 1.97 0.88
N HIS A 49 7.76 2.08 1.93
CA HIS A 49 8.92 1.23 2.15
C HIS A 49 8.72 0.46 3.47
N LYS A 50 8.58 -0.85 3.35
CA LYS A 50 8.53 -1.74 4.51
C LYS A 50 9.96 -2.08 4.92
N ARG A 51 10.46 -1.41 5.96
CA ARG A 51 11.86 -1.53 6.40
C ARG A 51 12.13 -2.79 7.19
N HIS A 52 11.20 -3.17 8.05
CA HIS A 52 11.35 -4.35 8.90
C HIS A 52 10.56 -5.50 8.31
N ILE A 53 11.28 -6.47 7.76
CA ILE A 53 10.68 -7.65 7.17
C ILE A 53 10.64 -8.73 8.24
N PRO A 54 9.46 -9.34 8.53
CA PRO A 54 9.37 -10.43 9.47
C PRO A 54 10.23 -11.62 9.05
N VAL A 55 10.73 -12.36 10.03
CA VAL A 55 11.48 -13.59 9.81
C VAL A 55 10.62 -14.76 10.29
N PRO A 56 10.27 -15.74 9.44
CA PRO A 56 10.60 -15.85 8.01
C PRO A 56 9.82 -14.88 7.14
N SER A 57 10.43 -14.43 6.04
CA SER A 57 9.81 -13.49 5.10
C SER A 57 8.99 -14.20 4.02
N GLN A 58 9.02 -15.50 3.96
CA GLN A 58 8.33 -16.31 2.94
C GLN A 58 6.82 -16.21 3.11
N GLY A 59 6.11 -16.46 2.02
CA GLY A 59 4.67 -16.61 2.05
C GLY A 59 3.97 -15.69 1.07
N ARG A 60 2.66 -15.58 1.27
CA ARG A 60 1.79 -14.76 0.45
C ARG A 60 1.70 -13.36 1.05
N TRP A 61 2.09 -12.39 0.26
CA TRP A 61 2.05 -10.99 0.65
C TRP A 61 0.92 -10.28 -0.08
N ARG A 62 0.30 -9.35 0.62
CA ARG A 62 -0.72 -8.48 0.05
C ARG A 62 -0.50 -7.07 0.59
N VAL A 63 -0.59 -6.08 -0.29
CA VAL A 63 -0.63 -4.67 0.09
C VAL A 63 -1.95 -4.11 -0.36
N GLU A 64 -2.75 -3.62 0.57
CA GLU A 64 -4.02 -2.96 0.28
C GLU A 64 -3.85 -1.46 0.38
N VAL A 65 -4.40 -0.75 -0.59
CA VAL A 65 -4.46 0.71 -0.58
C VAL A 65 -5.82 1.09 -0.03
N ARG A 66 -5.85 1.77 1.11
CA ARG A 66 -7.11 2.15 1.77
C ARG A 66 -7.16 3.63 2.07
N THR A 67 -8.37 4.19 2.07
CA THR A 67 -8.65 5.52 2.56
C THR A 67 -8.73 5.54 4.10
N ALA A 68 -8.79 6.74 4.69
CA ALA A 68 -8.89 6.88 6.15
C ALA A 68 -10.18 6.26 6.70
N ASP A 69 -11.26 6.24 5.91
CA ASP A 69 -12.51 5.58 6.27
C ASP A 69 -12.55 4.09 5.90
N ASN A 70 -11.39 3.51 5.64
CA ASN A 70 -11.18 2.07 5.43
C ASN A 70 -11.77 1.52 4.13
N GLN A 71 -11.95 2.37 3.13
CA GLN A 71 -12.36 1.93 1.80
C GLN A 71 -11.14 1.42 1.04
N ILE A 72 -11.20 0.19 0.52
CA ILE A 72 -10.13 -0.40 -0.29
C ILE A 72 -10.24 0.13 -1.71
N ILE A 73 -9.18 0.78 -2.19
CA ILE A 73 -9.13 1.34 -3.55
C ILE A 73 -8.12 0.64 -4.44
N GLY A 74 -7.34 -0.29 -3.92
CA GLY A 74 -6.40 -1.07 -4.70
C GLY A 74 -5.79 -2.19 -3.88
N VAL A 75 -5.33 -3.25 -4.56
CA VAL A 75 -4.68 -4.40 -3.93
C VAL A 75 -3.54 -4.88 -4.82
N MET A 76 -2.39 -5.15 -4.21
CA MET A 76 -1.25 -5.80 -4.86
C MET A 76 -0.96 -7.10 -4.12
N ARG A 77 -0.66 -8.17 -4.89
CA ARG A 77 -0.33 -9.48 -4.31
C ARG A 77 0.98 -9.98 -4.90
N PHE A 78 1.80 -10.56 -4.05
CA PHE A 78 3.04 -11.21 -4.47
C PHE A 78 3.40 -12.33 -3.50
N THR A 79 4.33 -13.18 -3.90
CA THR A 79 4.78 -14.31 -3.09
C THR A 79 6.30 -14.24 -2.95
N ILE A 80 6.78 -14.45 -1.73
CA ILE A 80 8.20 -14.63 -1.48
C ILE A 80 8.44 -16.12 -1.25
N THR A 81 9.28 -16.69 -2.12
CA THR A 81 9.64 -18.11 -2.02
C THR A 81 10.92 -18.29 -1.22
N PRO A 82 11.11 -19.50 -0.61
CA PRO A 82 12.34 -19.81 0.11
C PRO A 82 13.57 -19.79 -0.77
#